data_bf85145a087fa3a7e0253cb640d495a9
#
_entry.id   bf85145a087fa3a7e0253cb640d495a9
#
_cell.length_a   1.000
_cell.length_b   1.000
_cell.length_c   1.000
_cell.angle_alpha   90.00
_cell.angle_beta   90.00
_cell.angle_gamma   90.00
#
_symmetry.space_group_name_H-M   'P 1'
#
loop_
_entity.id
_entity.type
_entity.pdbx_description
1 polymer ?
#
loop_
_entity_poly.entity_id
_entity_poly.type
_entity_poly.pdbx_seq_one_letter_code
_entity_poly.pdbx_strand_id
1 'polypeptide(L)'
;MSLALVNNTNETFDTRALYIETILRNVPEIGGLKFAEIPVDLLSVPATYQRPQHGHEKEIAKQWNKKKAGALVVSYRDGQLYVIDGQHRLIAARMVGEQTMPCQIYEGLSEADEALIFGKQDENKIKLKTIEKIYALFVGGDAKAMKLKQICDDYGVVLFPQDSKETKPMLTGLRVTLTALNAYGEDCVKWIFDTIKKSGWHLVPGAYCEADINSLRNLYVAHRNEIDKVQGVVVNIYKRTNYDHIQSLATVQYP
;
A
#
# COMPACT_ATOMS: atom_id res chain seq x y z
N MET A 1 15.47 -53.82 -11.50
CA MET A 1 16.21 -52.57 -11.45
C MET A 1 15.25 -51.43 -11.12
N SER A 2 14.61 -51.43 -9.93
CA SER A 2 13.60 -50.45 -9.53
C SER A 2 13.40 -50.37 -8.00
N LEU A 3 14.48 -50.35 -7.22
CA LEU A 3 14.42 -50.21 -5.74
C LEU A 3 15.33 -49.10 -5.19
N ALA A 4 16.08 -48.41 -6.05
CA ALA A 4 17.03 -47.38 -5.62
C ALA A 4 16.45 -45.94 -5.60
N LEU A 5 15.26 -45.69 -6.15
CA LEU A 5 14.66 -44.36 -6.24
C LEU A 5 13.68 -44.01 -5.11
N VAL A 6 13.25 -45.00 -4.31
CA VAL A 6 12.27 -44.78 -3.22
C VAL A 6 12.94 -44.35 -1.92
N ASN A 7 14.19 -44.77 -1.69
CA ASN A 7 14.89 -44.46 -0.45
C ASN A 7 15.44 -43.02 -0.35
N ASN A 8 15.69 -42.38 -1.49
CA ASN A 8 16.34 -41.06 -1.48
C ASN A 8 15.40 -39.90 -1.09
N THR A 9 14.08 -40.06 -1.26
CA THR A 9 13.09 -39.03 -0.90
C THR A 9 12.77 -39.03 0.59
N ASN A 10 12.72 -40.18 1.23
CA ASN A 10 12.45 -40.29 2.67
C ASN A 10 13.67 -39.84 3.50
N GLU A 11 14.90 -40.20 3.11
CA GLU A 11 16.10 -39.76 3.79
C GLU A 11 16.31 -38.23 3.73
N THR A 12 16.00 -37.60 2.60
CA THR A 12 16.07 -36.13 2.45
C THR A 12 14.96 -35.41 3.23
N PHE A 13 13.78 -36.00 3.33
CA PHE A 13 12.67 -35.46 4.11
C PHE A 13 12.97 -35.51 5.61
N ASP A 14 13.46 -36.63 6.13
CA ASP A 14 13.85 -36.82 7.54
C ASP A 14 14.98 -35.85 7.92
N THR A 15 15.96 -35.66 7.06
CA THR A 15 17.09 -34.74 7.32
C THR A 15 16.60 -33.28 7.38
N ARG A 16 15.68 -32.90 6.51
CA ARG A 16 15.09 -31.55 6.50
C ARG A 16 14.23 -31.29 7.73
N ALA A 17 13.38 -32.25 8.12
CA ALA A 17 12.56 -32.16 9.32
C ALA A 17 13.43 -32.04 10.57
N LEU A 18 14.46 -32.86 10.70
CA LEU A 18 15.41 -32.83 11.80
C LEU A 18 16.15 -31.47 11.89
N TYR A 19 16.51 -30.89 10.75
CA TYR A 19 17.17 -29.58 10.72
C TYR A 19 16.20 -28.46 11.17
N ILE A 20 14.94 -28.49 10.73
CA ILE A 20 13.90 -27.57 11.19
C ILE A 20 13.70 -27.71 12.70
N GLU A 21 13.56 -28.93 13.22
CA GLU A 21 13.42 -29.17 14.66
C GLU A 21 14.61 -28.65 15.45
N THR A 22 15.83 -28.81 14.92
CA THR A 22 17.04 -28.30 15.56
C THR A 22 17.01 -26.78 15.69
N ILE A 23 16.54 -26.07 14.63
CA ILE A 23 16.34 -24.62 14.68
C ILE A 23 15.30 -24.29 15.76
N LEU A 24 14.13 -24.94 15.74
CA LEU A 24 13.02 -24.62 16.63
C LEU A 24 13.32 -24.90 18.11
N ARG A 25 14.10 -25.94 18.43
CA ARG A 25 14.53 -26.24 19.80
C ARG A 25 15.40 -25.14 20.41
N ASN A 26 16.18 -24.44 19.57
CA ASN A 26 17.11 -23.41 20.04
C ASN A 26 16.45 -22.01 20.11
N VAL A 27 15.18 -21.90 19.73
CA VAL A 27 14.43 -20.62 19.73
C VAL A 27 13.50 -20.60 20.94
N PRO A 28 13.59 -19.58 21.80
CA PRO A 28 12.69 -19.45 22.94
C PRO A 28 11.26 -19.21 22.49
N GLU A 29 10.33 -19.81 23.22
CA GLU A 29 8.91 -19.55 23.04
C GLU A 29 8.50 -18.32 23.85
N ILE A 30 7.76 -17.41 23.22
CA ILE A 30 7.25 -16.18 23.82
C ILE A 30 5.74 -16.10 23.53
N GLY A 31 4.91 -16.27 24.55
CA GLY A 31 3.45 -16.20 24.41
C GLY A 31 2.85 -17.26 23.47
N GLY A 32 3.40 -18.47 23.45
CA GLY A 32 2.96 -19.55 22.56
C GLY A 32 3.50 -19.46 21.14
N LEU A 33 4.46 -18.59 20.89
CA LEU A 33 5.04 -18.33 19.57
C LEU A 33 6.55 -18.39 19.60
N LYS A 34 7.16 -18.81 18.49
CA LYS A 34 8.61 -18.72 18.28
C LYS A 34 8.91 -17.67 17.20
N PHE A 35 10.06 -16.99 17.33
CA PHE A 35 10.53 -15.99 16.37
C PHE A 35 11.95 -16.34 15.94
N ALA A 36 12.14 -16.63 14.66
CA ALA A 36 13.44 -17.03 14.13
C ALA A 36 13.67 -16.53 12.70
N GLU A 37 14.94 -16.40 12.33
CA GLU A 37 15.37 -16.28 10.92
C GLU A 37 15.39 -17.69 10.32
N ILE A 38 14.53 -17.92 9.33
CA ILE A 38 14.38 -19.22 8.67
C ILE A 38 14.92 -19.17 7.26
N PRO A 39 15.75 -20.14 6.83
CA PRO A 39 16.15 -20.27 5.43
C PRO A 39 14.93 -20.34 4.50
N VAL A 40 14.93 -19.54 3.43
CA VAL A 40 13.78 -19.45 2.50
C VAL A 40 13.46 -20.78 1.83
N ASP A 41 14.45 -21.66 1.69
CA ASP A 41 14.30 -22.98 1.09
C ASP A 41 13.55 -23.97 2.01
N LEU A 42 13.50 -23.72 3.31
CA LEU A 42 12.74 -24.51 4.28
C LEU A 42 11.26 -24.10 4.35
N LEU A 43 10.88 -23.00 3.75
CA LEU A 43 9.51 -22.49 3.78
C LEU A 43 8.71 -23.06 2.60
N SER A 44 7.50 -23.53 2.87
CA SER A 44 6.56 -24.05 1.87
C SER A 44 5.28 -23.21 1.86
N VAL A 45 4.63 -23.12 0.71
CA VAL A 45 3.33 -22.45 0.56
C VAL A 45 2.27 -23.51 0.34
N PRO A 46 1.26 -23.62 1.24
CA PRO A 46 0.17 -24.58 1.05
C PRO A 46 -0.66 -24.23 -0.19
N ALA A 47 -0.99 -25.25 -0.99
CA ALA A 47 -1.81 -25.05 -2.19
C ALA A 47 -3.32 -24.96 -1.88
N THR A 48 -3.75 -25.42 -0.72
CA THR A 48 -5.15 -25.66 -0.36
C THR A 48 -5.94 -24.41 -0.07
N TYR A 49 -5.35 -23.42 0.63
CA TYR A 49 -6.06 -22.19 1.07
C TYR A 49 -5.38 -20.90 0.64
N GLN A 50 -4.19 -20.96 0.04
CA GLN A 50 -3.47 -19.76 -0.41
C GLN A 50 -4.03 -19.22 -1.74
N ARG A 51 -3.88 -17.91 -1.93
CA ARG A 51 -4.34 -17.23 -3.16
C ARG A 51 -3.42 -17.56 -4.33
N PRO A 52 -3.95 -17.63 -5.57
CA PRO A 52 -3.12 -17.70 -6.77
C PRO A 52 -2.14 -16.54 -6.87
N GLN A 53 -0.99 -16.77 -7.49
CA GLN A 53 -0.01 -15.72 -7.75
C GLN A 53 -0.50 -14.80 -8.88
N HIS A 54 -0.48 -13.48 -8.66
CA HIS A 54 -0.99 -12.48 -9.61
C HIS A 54 0.07 -11.46 -10.05
N GLY A 55 1.36 -11.77 -9.88
CA GLY A 55 2.47 -10.90 -10.30
C GLY A 55 2.83 -9.76 -9.32
N HIS A 56 2.10 -9.63 -8.20
CA HIS A 56 2.38 -8.63 -7.18
C HIS A 56 3.76 -8.81 -6.52
N GLU A 57 4.26 -10.02 -6.45
CA GLU A 57 5.59 -10.39 -5.97
C GLU A 57 6.72 -9.72 -6.75
N LYS A 58 6.54 -9.50 -8.07
CA LYS A 58 7.51 -8.79 -8.92
C LYS A 58 7.66 -7.33 -8.51
N GLU A 59 6.56 -6.67 -8.17
CA GLU A 59 6.60 -5.28 -7.70
C GLU A 59 7.24 -5.18 -6.31
N ILE A 60 6.97 -6.15 -5.43
CA ILE A 60 7.64 -6.25 -4.13
C ILE A 60 9.15 -6.45 -4.33
N ALA A 61 9.55 -7.35 -5.24
CA ALA A 61 10.96 -7.62 -5.52
C ALA A 61 11.72 -6.40 -6.06
N LYS A 62 11.11 -5.60 -6.95
CA LYS A 62 11.71 -4.36 -7.47
C LYS A 62 12.03 -3.33 -6.38
N GLN A 63 11.23 -3.29 -5.32
CA GLN A 63 11.36 -2.34 -4.21
C GLN A 63 11.74 -3.07 -2.92
N TRP A 64 12.46 -4.19 -3.05
CA TRP A 64 12.76 -5.06 -1.93
C TRP A 64 13.46 -4.33 -0.79
N ASN A 65 12.93 -4.51 0.39
CA ASN A 65 13.54 -4.08 1.63
C ASN A 65 13.14 -5.07 2.74
N LYS A 66 14.08 -5.87 3.20
CA LYS A 66 13.83 -6.92 4.22
C LYS A 66 13.19 -6.36 5.49
N LYS A 67 13.62 -5.17 5.95
CA LYS A 67 13.03 -4.52 7.14
C LYS A 67 11.58 -4.13 6.93
N LYS A 68 11.21 -3.66 5.74
CA LYS A 68 9.82 -3.32 5.37
C LYS A 68 8.97 -4.55 5.12
N ALA A 69 9.57 -5.64 4.65
CA ALA A 69 8.87 -6.90 4.41
C ALA A 69 8.32 -7.50 5.72
N GLY A 70 9.03 -7.30 6.85
CA GLY A 70 8.62 -7.81 8.15
C GLY A 70 8.65 -9.34 8.24
N ALA A 71 8.15 -9.88 9.36
CA ALA A 71 8.12 -11.31 9.57
C ALA A 71 7.01 -12.01 8.76
N LEU A 72 7.30 -13.24 8.30
CA LEU A 72 6.31 -14.14 7.76
C LEU A 72 5.58 -14.84 8.92
N VAL A 73 4.31 -15.19 8.72
CA VAL A 73 3.56 -16.03 9.68
C VAL A 73 3.63 -17.46 9.17
N VAL A 74 4.13 -18.37 10.00
CA VAL A 74 4.50 -19.73 9.61
C VAL A 74 3.92 -20.73 10.62
N SER A 75 3.51 -21.90 10.15
CA SER A 75 3.14 -23.06 10.96
C SER A 75 4.18 -24.16 10.77
N TYR A 76 4.60 -24.78 11.87
CA TYR A 76 5.34 -26.04 11.84
C TYR A 76 4.39 -27.21 12.02
N ARG A 77 4.26 -28.03 10.97
CA ARG A 77 3.39 -29.20 10.93
C ARG A 77 4.03 -30.32 10.09
N ASP A 78 3.96 -31.54 10.54
CA ASP A 78 4.43 -32.73 9.82
C ASP A 78 5.88 -32.61 9.30
N GLY A 79 6.78 -32.05 10.11
CA GLY A 79 8.19 -31.88 9.74
C GLY A 79 8.46 -30.75 8.74
N GLN A 80 7.47 -29.90 8.42
CA GLN A 80 7.59 -28.81 7.45
C GLN A 80 7.12 -27.47 8.02
N LEU A 81 7.64 -26.40 7.41
CA LEU A 81 7.25 -25.03 7.72
C LEU A 81 6.35 -24.48 6.59
N TYR A 82 5.09 -24.23 6.91
CA TYR A 82 4.09 -23.72 6.00
C TYR A 82 3.83 -22.24 6.24
N VAL A 83 3.94 -21.42 5.20
CA VAL A 83 3.66 -19.98 5.28
C VAL A 83 2.16 -19.74 5.27
N ILE A 84 1.63 -19.25 6.39
CA ILE A 84 0.22 -18.85 6.54
C ILE A 84 0.02 -17.45 5.94
N ASP A 85 0.90 -16.47 6.30
CA ASP A 85 0.89 -15.12 5.72
C ASP A 85 2.26 -14.71 5.23
N GLY A 86 2.27 -14.00 4.11
CA GLY A 86 3.47 -13.46 3.49
C GLY A 86 3.96 -14.23 2.27
N GLN A 87 3.12 -15.04 1.63
CA GLN A 87 3.43 -15.77 0.40
C GLN A 87 4.12 -14.89 -0.65
N HIS A 88 3.54 -13.73 -0.99
CA HIS A 88 4.13 -12.83 -1.99
C HIS A 88 5.48 -12.26 -1.54
N ARG A 89 5.67 -12.05 -0.22
CA ARG A 89 6.94 -11.62 0.38
C ARG A 89 8.00 -12.71 0.29
N LEU A 90 7.63 -13.96 0.57
CA LEU A 90 8.52 -15.13 0.41
C LEU A 90 8.98 -15.28 -1.05
N ILE A 91 8.04 -15.20 -2.00
CA ILE A 91 8.36 -15.32 -3.42
C ILE A 91 9.30 -14.18 -3.87
N ALA A 92 9.00 -12.94 -3.47
CA ALA A 92 9.86 -11.80 -3.76
C ALA A 92 11.26 -11.95 -3.15
N ALA A 93 11.35 -12.44 -1.89
CA ALA A 93 12.62 -12.73 -1.22
C ALA A 93 13.47 -13.72 -2.02
N ARG A 94 12.85 -14.81 -2.50
CA ARG A 94 13.53 -15.78 -3.38
C ARG A 94 14.00 -15.18 -4.70
N MET A 95 13.18 -14.30 -5.31
CA MET A 95 13.53 -13.62 -6.56
C MET A 95 14.75 -12.70 -6.43
N VAL A 96 14.94 -12.08 -5.27
CA VAL A 96 16.09 -11.19 -5.01
C VAL A 96 17.27 -11.91 -4.35
N GLY A 97 17.17 -13.23 -4.12
CA GLY A 97 18.27 -14.04 -3.57
C GLY A 97 18.47 -13.95 -2.07
N GLU A 98 17.43 -13.54 -1.30
CA GLU A 98 17.50 -13.61 0.17
C GLU A 98 17.69 -15.04 0.64
N GLN A 99 18.57 -15.23 1.62
CA GLN A 99 18.87 -16.54 2.15
C GLN A 99 17.92 -16.92 3.29
N THR A 100 17.50 -15.94 4.09
CA THR A 100 16.63 -16.16 5.26
C THR A 100 15.54 -15.10 5.32
N MET A 101 14.42 -15.44 5.98
CA MET A 101 13.37 -14.50 6.34
C MET A 101 13.02 -14.59 7.82
N PRO A 102 12.74 -13.45 8.48
CA PRO A 102 12.21 -13.48 9.84
C PRO A 102 10.82 -14.12 9.82
N CYS A 103 10.58 -15.03 10.74
CA CYS A 103 9.33 -15.79 10.85
C CYS A 103 8.78 -15.76 12.27
N GLN A 104 7.46 -15.57 12.35
CA GLN A 104 6.65 -15.86 13.53
C GLN A 104 6.08 -17.27 13.35
N ILE A 105 6.40 -18.19 14.25
CA ILE A 105 6.17 -19.62 14.05
C ILE A 105 5.19 -20.13 15.09
N TYR A 106 4.14 -20.78 14.61
CA TYR A 106 3.18 -21.56 15.39
C TYR A 106 3.55 -23.03 15.32
N GLU A 107 3.45 -23.73 16.44
CA GLU A 107 3.59 -25.19 16.53
C GLU A 107 2.25 -25.82 16.91
N GLY A 108 1.98 -27.02 16.42
CA GLY A 108 0.79 -27.79 16.79
C GLY A 108 -0.53 -27.35 16.14
N LEU A 109 -0.49 -26.52 15.10
CA LEU A 109 -1.68 -26.20 14.32
C LEU A 109 -2.02 -27.34 13.36
N SER A 110 -3.32 -27.56 13.14
CA SER A 110 -3.83 -28.31 12.00
C SER A 110 -3.91 -27.43 10.75
N GLU A 111 -4.02 -28.03 9.56
CA GLU A 111 -4.24 -27.29 8.31
C GLU A 111 -5.54 -26.47 8.35
N ALA A 112 -6.56 -26.95 9.07
CA ALA A 112 -7.81 -26.20 9.27
C ALA A 112 -7.58 -24.94 10.13
N ASP A 113 -6.73 -25.03 11.19
CA ASP A 113 -6.37 -23.88 12.01
C ASP A 113 -5.57 -22.85 11.20
N GLU A 114 -4.63 -23.32 10.37
CA GLU A 114 -3.87 -22.47 9.46
C GLU A 114 -4.80 -21.68 8.52
N ALA A 115 -5.77 -22.37 7.90
CA ALA A 115 -6.75 -21.75 7.01
C ALA A 115 -7.64 -20.73 7.74
N LEU A 116 -8.04 -21.01 8.98
CA LEU A 116 -8.80 -20.06 9.82
C LEU A 116 -7.97 -18.83 10.17
N ILE A 117 -6.70 -19.00 10.55
CA ILE A 117 -5.79 -17.87 10.80
C ILE A 117 -5.65 -17.03 9.54
N PHE A 118 -5.40 -17.66 8.38
CA PHE A 118 -5.29 -16.97 7.10
C PHE A 118 -6.56 -16.17 6.76
N GLY A 119 -7.74 -16.77 6.91
CA GLY A 119 -9.02 -16.13 6.61
C GLY A 119 -9.35 -14.96 7.51
N LYS A 120 -8.95 -15.02 8.79
CA LYS A 120 -9.27 -14.00 9.81
C LYS A 120 -8.21 -12.92 10.01
N GLN A 121 -7.09 -12.99 9.30
CA GLN A 121 -5.98 -12.05 9.49
C GLN A 121 -6.34 -10.57 9.36
N ASP A 122 -7.31 -10.25 8.50
CA ASP A 122 -7.72 -8.88 8.22
C ASP A 122 -8.97 -8.42 9.00
N GLU A 123 -9.65 -9.32 9.73
CA GLU A 123 -10.90 -9.00 10.44
C GLU A 123 -10.72 -7.91 11.50
N ASN A 124 -9.57 -7.87 12.18
CA ASN A 124 -9.27 -6.92 13.25
C ASN A 124 -8.28 -5.82 12.83
N LYS A 125 -7.86 -5.77 11.56
CA LYS A 125 -6.94 -4.73 11.08
C LYS A 125 -7.70 -3.48 10.68
N ILE A 126 -7.59 -2.42 11.48
CA ILE A 126 -8.06 -1.08 11.09
C ILE A 126 -7.12 -0.57 9.99
N LYS A 127 -7.65 -0.43 8.77
CA LYS A 127 -6.89 0.16 7.67
C LYS A 127 -6.68 1.65 7.93
N LEU A 128 -5.42 2.08 7.92
CA LEU A 128 -5.09 3.50 7.98
C LEU A 128 -5.80 4.27 6.86
N LYS A 129 -6.44 5.38 7.21
CA LYS A 129 -6.98 6.33 6.23
C LYS A 129 -5.83 6.91 5.41
N THR A 130 -6.12 7.34 4.19
CA THR A 130 -5.10 7.93 3.30
C THR A 130 -4.37 9.09 3.97
N ILE A 131 -5.08 9.93 4.71
CA ILE A 131 -4.50 11.07 5.40
C ILE A 131 -3.55 10.66 6.53
N GLU A 132 -3.89 9.62 7.31
CA GLU A 132 -3.03 9.09 8.39
C GLU A 132 -1.74 8.51 7.82
N LYS A 133 -1.85 7.78 6.70
CA LYS A 133 -0.69 7.25 5.99
C LYS A 133 0.24 8.36 5.49
N ILE A 134 -0.32 9.41 4.86
CA ILE A 134 0.47 10.54 4.36
C ILE A 134 1.10 11.32 5.51
N TYR A 135 0.40 11.49 6.62
CA TYR A 135 0.97 12.13 7.81
C TYR A 135 2.18 11.35 8.37
N ALA A 136 2.06 10.03 8.49
CA ALA A 136 3.18 9.17 8.92
C ALA A 136 4.38 9.26 7.96
N LEU A 137 4.12 9.27 6.64
CA LEU A 137 5.17 9.45 5.63
C LEU A 137 5.81 10.84 5.73
N PHE A 138 5.02 11.90 5.96
CA PHE A 138 5.52 13.26 6.17
C PHE A 138 6.44 13.34 7.40
N VAL A 139 6.02 12.79 8.54
CA VAL A 139 6.85 12.72 9.76
C VAL A 139 8.12 11.91 9.51
N GLY A 140 8.05 10.86 8.70
CA GLY A 140 9.19 10.04 8.29
C GLY A 140 10.11 10.68 7.24
N GLY A 141 9.82 11.92 6.80
CA GLY A 141 10.63 12.63 5.81
C GLY A 141 10.50 12.12 4.37
N ASP A 142 9.39 11.45 4.02
CA ASP A 142 9.16 11.00 2.64
C ASP A 142 9.07 12.20 1.69
N ALA A 143 9.88 12.17 0.64
CA ALA A 143 10.04 13.30 -0.28
C ALA A 143 8.71 13.71 -0.96
N LYS A 144 7.82 12.76 -1.27
CA LYS A 144 6.54 13.05 -1.92
C LYS A 144 5.53 13.66 -0.94
N ALA A 145 5.49 13.15 0.30
CA ALA A 145 4.64 13.70 1.35
C ALA A 145 5.09 15.13 1.73
N MET A 146 6.40 15.36 1.82
CA MET A 146 6.97 16.69 2.03
C MET A 146 6.62 17.65 0.88
N LYS A 147 6.73 17.19 -0.37
CA LYS A 147 6.41 17.99 -1.55
C LYS A 147 4.92 18.36 -1.59
N LEU A 148 4.03 17.42 -1.30
CA LEU A 148 2.60 17.69 -1.24
C LEU A 148 2.27 18.71 -0.14
N LYS A 149 2.87 18.56 1.04
CA LYS A 149 2.70 19.52 2.14
C LYS A 149 3.16 20.92 1.73
N GLN A 150 4.32 21.05 1.08
CA GLN A 150 4.83 22.31 0.57
C GLN A 150 3.87 22.97 -0.41
N ILE A 151 3.35 22.21 -1.40
CA ILE A 151 2.37 22.75 -2.34
C ILE A 151 1.11 23.24 -1.62
N CYS A 152 0.59 22.46 -0.66
CA CYS A 152 -0.57 22.89 0.11
C CYS A 152 -0.31 24.20 0.86
N ASP A 153 0.87 24.34 1.49
CA ASP A 153 1.25 25.55 2.21
C ASP A 153 1.38 26.77 1.29
N ASP A 154 1.98 26.62 0.12
CA ASP A 154 2.15 27.70 -0.88
C ASP A 154 0.79 28.26 -1.36
N TYR A 155 -0.24 27.43 -1.36
CA TYR A 155 -1.59 27.83 -1.76
C TYR A 155 -2.53 28.13 -0.58
N GLY A 156 -2.04 28.00 0.67
CA GLY A 156 -2.84 28.22 1.88
C GLY A 156 -3.91 27.16 2.11
N VAL A 157 -3.69 25.94 1.60
CA VAL A 157 -4.59 24.79 1.72
C VAL A 157 -4.14 23.90 2.88
N VAL A 158 -5.06 23.54 3.76
CA VAL A 158 -4.78 22.65 4.89
C VAL A 158 -4.69 21.22 4.38
N LEU A 159 -3.53 20.57 4.56
CA LEU A 159 -3.35 19.15 4.30
C LEU A 159 -3.74 18.31 5.50
N PHE A 160 -3.23 18.63 6.68
CA PHE A 160 -3.48 17.88 7.91
C PHE A 160 -4.42 18.64 8.84
N PRO A 161 -5.54 18.02 9.29
CA PRO A 161 -6.55 18.69 10.14
C PRO A 161 -5.97 19.34 11.40
N GLN A 162 -4.92 18.74 11.98
CA GLN A 162 -4.25 19.28 13.18
C GLN A 162 -3.49 20.59 12.94
N ASP A 163 -3.17 20.92 11.68
CA ASP A 163 -2.47 22.16 11.32
C ASP A 163 -3.43 23.35 11.22
N SER A 164 -4.74 23.11 11.27
CA SER A 164 -5.75 24.15 11.08
C SER A 164 -6.18 24.76 12.41
N LYS A 165 -5.80 26.02 12.65
CA LYS A 165 -6.36 26.87 13.71
C LYS A 165 -7.44 27.85 13.20
N GLU A 166 -7.68 27.87 11.89
CA GLU A 166 -8.56 28.83 11.20
C GLU A 166 -9.42 28.12 10.15
N THR A 167 -10.46 28.81 9.66
CA THR A 167 -11.33 28.36 8.54
C THR A 167 -10.60 28.43 7.20
N LYS A 168 -9.50 27.71 7.06
CA LYS A 168 -8.78 27.58 5.77
C LYS A 168 -9.36 26.44 4.94
N PRO A 169 -9.30 26.53 3.61
CA PRO A 169 -9.74 25.43 2.75
C PRO A 169 -8.90 24.19 3.01
N MET A 170 -9.56 23.04 3.13
CA MET A 170 -8.91 21.74 3.36
C MET A 170 -8.86 20.91 2.10
N LEU A 171 -7.76 20.21 1.87
CA LEU A 171 -7.64 19.24 0.79
C LEU A 171 -8.41 17.95 1.15
N THR A 172 -9.64 17.81 0.64
CA THR A 172 -10.45 16.59 0.81
C THR A 172 -10.24 15.59 -0.33
N GLY A 173 -9.84 16.05 -1.53
CA GLY A 173 -9.47 15.23 -2.69
C GLY A 173 -8.05 14.65 -2.65
N LEU A 174 -7.58 14.25 -1.46
CA LEU A 174 -6.20 13.81 -1.25
C LEU A 174 -5.78 12.66 -2.17
N ARG A 175 -6.66 11.66 -2.38
CA ARG A 175 -6.35 10.49 -3.20
C ARG A 175 -6.05 10.85 -4.65
N VAL A 176 -6.89 11.69 -5.26
CA VAL A 176 -6.70 12.13 -6.66
C VAL A 176 -5.54 13.10 -6.81
N THR A 177 -5.28 13.93 -5.79
CA THR A 177 -4.11 14.81 -5.76
C THR A 177 -2.80 14.01 -5.72
N LEU A 178 -2.73 12.96 -4.91
CA LEU A 178 -1.60 12.05 -4.90
C LEU A 178 -1.43 11.31 -6.24
N THR A 179 -2.53 10.91 -6.86
CA THR A 179 -2.49 10.30 -8.19
C THR A 179 -1.95 11.28 -9.23
N ALA A 180 -2.41 12.53 -9.20
CA ALA A 180 -1.91 13.59 -10.08
C ALA A 180 -0.41 13.87 -9.86
N LEU A 181 0.02 13.99 -8.61
CA LEU A 181 1.42 14.21 -8.23
C LEU A 181 2.32 13.06 -8.70
N ASN A 182 1.87 11.83 -8.55
CA ASN A 182 2.64 10.64 -8.94
C ASN A 182 2.74 10.45 -10.45
N ALA A 183 1.66 10.72 -11.19
CA ALA A 183 1.59 10.45 -12.62
C ALA A 183 2.08 11.63 -13.48
N TYR A 184 1.89 12.87 -13.01
CA TYR A 184 2.08 14.07 -13.81
C TYR A 184 2.98 15.13 -13.17
N GLY A 185 3.48 14.87 -11.96
CA GLY A 185 4.40 15.75 -11.25
C GLY A 185 3.72 16.91 -10.53
N GLU A 186 4.56 17.75 -9.91
CA GLU A 186 4.11 18.90 -9.13
C GLU A 186 3.44 20.01 -9.96
N ASP A 187 3.85 20.18 -11.21
CA ASP A 187 3.29 21.20 -12.09
C ASP A 187 1.80 21.00 -12.35
N CYS A 188 1.36 19.76 -12.47
CA CYS A 188 -0.05 19.43 -12.58
C CYS A 188 -0.83 19.86 -11.33
N VAL A 189 -0.32 19.52 -10.15
CA VAL A 189 -0.98 19.85 -8.88
C VAL A 189 -0.99 21.36 -8.65
N LYS A 190 0.12 22.04 -8.92
CA LYS A 190 0.22 23.51 -8.85
C LYS A 190 -0.75 24.18 -9.80
N TRP A 191 -0.85 23.70 -11.04
CA TRP A 191 -1.80 24.23 -12.01
C TRP A 191 -3.25 24.07 -11.56
N ILE A 192 -3.62 22.94 -10.99
CA ILE A 192 -4.96 22.69 -10.42
C ILE A 192 -5.24 23.69 -9.30
N PHE A 193 -4.33 23.81 -8.33
CA PHE A 193 -4.51 24.69 -7.18
C PHE A 193 -4.52 26.16 -7.58
N ASP A 194 -3.69 26.55 -8.53
CA ASP A 194 -3.65 27.89 -9.10
C ASP A 194 -4.96 28.24 -9.82
N THR A 195 -5.52 27.29 -10.58
CA THR A 195 -6.82 27.46 -11.26
C THR A 195 -7.95 27.71 -10.25
N ILE A 196 -8.02 26.91 -9.18
CA ILE A 196 -8.99 27.07 -8.09
C ILE A 196 -8.77 28.44 -7.42
N LYS A 197 -7.53 28.83 -7.17
CA LYS A 197 -7.21 30.13 -6.53
C LYS A 197 -7.57 31.32 -7.42
N LYS A 198 -7.19 31.30 -8.69
CA LYS A 198 -7.48 32.36 -9.66
C LYS A 198 -8.98 32.54 -9.94
N SER A 199 -9.75 31.47 -9.82
CA SER A 199 -11.21 31.53 -9.97
C SER A 199 -11.93 32.13 -8.77
N GLY A 200 -11.27 32.27 -7.63
CA GLY A 200 -11.87 32.70 -6.36
C GLY A 200 -12.50 31.54 -5.57
N TRP A 201 -12.52 30.33 -6.10
CA TRP A 201 -13.14 29.18 -5.45
C TRP A 201 -12.39 28.66 -4.24
N HIS A 202 -11.12 29.02 -4.07
CA HIS A 202 -10.32 28.67 -2.89
C HIS A 202 -10.95 29.11 -1.57
N LEU A 203 -11.88 30.07 -1.59
CA LEU A 203 -12.63 30.52 -0.42
C LEU A 203 -13.92 29.71 -0.17
N VAL A 204 -14.28 28.82 -1.12
CA VAL A 204 -15.50 28.03 -1.02
C VAL A 204 -15.21 26.70 -0.30
N PRO A 205 -15.95 26.35 0.75
CA PRO A 205 -15.81 25.05 1.38
C PRO A 205 -15.99 23.90 0.36
N GLY A 206 -15.06 22.98 0.34
CA GLY A 206 -15.13 21.83 -0.56
C GLY A 206 -14.48 22.00 -1.94
N ALA A 207 -13.99 23.17 -2.31
CA ALA A 207 -13.38 23.42 -3.62
C ALA A 207 -12.12 22.58 -3.93
N TYR A 208 -11.52 21.96 -2.92
CA TYR A 208 -10.41 21.03 -3.08
C TYR A 208 -10.87 19.57 -2.90
N CYS A 209 -12.09 19.27 -3.36
CA CYS A 209 -12.65 17.92 -3.31
C CYS A 209 -12.14 17.02 -4.44
N GLU A 210 -12.45 15.74 -4.33
CA GLU A 210 -12.03 14.74 -5.32
C GLU A 210 -12.56 15.02 -6.72
N ALA A 211 -13.82 15.47 -6.85
CA ALA A 211 -14.47 15.74 -8.13
C ALA A 211 -13.80 16.91 -8.88
N ASP A 212 -13.56 18.04 -8.19
CA ASP A 212 -12.97 19.23 -8.79
C ASP A 212 -11.52 18.99 -9.21
N ILE A 213 -10.72 18.37 -8.31
CA ILE A 213 -9.32 18.05 -8.62
C ILE A 213 -9.23 17.06 -9.78
N ASN A 214 -10.10 16.04 -9.82
CA ASN A 214 -10.13 15.07 -10.90
C ASN A 214 -10.49 15.70 -12.25
N SER A 215 -11.48 16.57 -12.26
CA SER A 215 -11.92 17.30 -13.46
C SER A 215 -10.80 18.18 -14.00
N LEU A 216 -10.17 18.99 -13.14
CA LEU A 216 -9.05 19.84 -13.52
C LEU A 216 -7.83 19.04 -13.96
N ARG A 217 -7.52 17.93 -13.29
CA ARG A 217 -6.45 17.01 -13.72
C ARG A 217 -6.71 16.48 -15.12
N ASN A 218 -7.93 16.07 -15.44
CA ASN A 218 -8.29 15.57 -16.77
C ASN A 218 -8.11 16.64 -17.83
N LEU A 219 -8.51 17.88 -17.56
CA LEU A 219 -8.26 19.02 -18.45
C LEU A 219 -6.76 19.28 -18.66
N TYR A 220 -5.98 19.26 -17.56
CA TYR A 220 -4.52 19.41 -17.65
C TYR A 220 -3.89 18.36 -18.57
N VAL A 221 -4.31 17.10 -18.42
CA VAL A 221 -3.76 15.97 -19.20
C VAL A 221 -4.17 16.07 -20.67
N ALA A 222 -5.44 16.40 -20.94
CA ALA A 222 -5.96 16.49 -22.31
C ALA A 222 -5.38 17.66 -23.11
N HIS A 223 -4.96 18.74 -22.45
CA HIS A 223 -4.58 20.00 -23.11
C HIS A 223 -3.18 20.49 -22.73
N ARG A 224 -2.22 19.57 -22.53
CA ARG A 224 -0.85 19.90 -22.09
C ARG A 224 -0.14 20.96 -22.93
N ASN A 225 -0.42 20.98 -24.23
CA ASN A 225 0.23 21.90 -25.17
C ASN A 225 -0.36 23.32 -25.16
N GLU A 226 -1.54 23.51 -24.56
CA GLU A 226 -2.27 24.78 -24.52
C GLU A 226 -2.72 25.15 -23.10
N ILE A 227 -1.98 24.67 -22.11
CA ILE A 227 -2.43 24.65 -20.73
C ILE A 227 -2.75 26.03 -20.15
N ASP A 228 -2.00 27.06 -20.51
CA ASP A 228 -2.22 28.44 -20.05
C ASP A 228 -3.52 29.01 -20.64
N LYS A 229 -3.79 28.73 -21.92
CA LYS A 229 -5.02 29.15 -22.59
C LYS A 229 -6.24 28.47 -21.95
N VAL A 230 -6.13 27.15 -21.71
CA VAL A 230 -7.20 26.38 -21.07
C VAL A 230 -7.43 26.88 -19.65
N GLN A 231 -6.39 27.18 -18.87
CA GLN A 231 -6.53 27.76 -17.56
C GLN A 231 -7.32 29.08 -17.60
N GLY A 232 -6.99 29.98 -18.52
CA GLY A 232 -7.71 31.24 -18.69
C GLY A 232 -9.20 31.05 -18.95
N VAL A 233 -9.55 30.10 -19.81
CA VAL A 233 -10.95 29.77 -20.11
C VAL A 233 -11.66 29.21 -18.90
N VAL A 234 -11.08 28.23 -18.21
CA VAL A 234 -11.65 27.59 -17.02
C VAL A 234 -11.85 28.62 -15.90
N VAL A 235 -10.85 29.45 -15.62
CA VAL A 235 -10.94 30.52 -14.62
C VAL A 235 -12.07 31.48 -14.93
N ASN A 236 -12.24 31.87 -16.20
CA ASN A 236 -13.34 32.77 -16.62
C ASN A 236 -14.72 32.13 -16.46
N ILE A 237 -14.85 30.83 -16.76
CA ILE A 237 -16.09 30.08 -16.55
C ILE A 237 -16.39 30.01 -15.05
N TYR A 238 -15.44 29.62 -14.25
CA TYR A 238 -15.60 29.46 -12.79
C TYR A 238 -15.96 30.80 -12.10
N LYS A 239 -15.36 31.92 -12.50
CA LYS A 239 -15.71 33.25 -11.98
C LYS A 239 -17.15 33.67 -12.27
N ARG A 240 -17.73 33.19 -13.38
CA ARG A 240 -19.09 33.53 -13.79
C ARG A 240 -20.15 32.59 -13.29
N THR A 241 -19.73 31.44 -12.72
CA THR A 241 -20.63 30.37 -12.31
C THR A 241 -20.57 30.21 -10.79
N ASN A 242 -21.75 30.06 -10.17
CA ASN A 242 -21.81 29.75 -8.76
C ASN A 242 -21.34 28.31 -8.54
N TYR A 243 -20.46 28.08 -7.56
CA TYR A 243 -19.93 26.76 -7.20
C TYR A 243 -21.05 25.74 -6.91
N ASP A 244 -22.03 26.12 -6.09
CA ASP A 244 -23.17 25.26 -5.72
C ASP A 244 -24.02 24.86 -6.93
N HIS A 245 -24.12 25.75 -7.92
CA HIS A 245 -24.84 25.45 -9.17
C HIS A 245 -24.11 24.40 -10.01
N ILE A 246 -22.78 24.46 -10.13
CA ILE A 246 -22.01 23.43 -10.84
C ILE A 246 -22.11 22.08 -10.13
N GLN A 247 -22.02 22.06 -8.80
CA GLN A 247 -22.18 20.83 -8.04
C GLN A 247 -23.56 20.20 -8.22
N SER A 248 -24.61 21.03 -8.25
CA SER A 248 -25.99 20.55 -8.50
C SER A 248 -26.15 19.96 -9.90
N LEU A 249 -25.58 20.58 -10.93
CA LEU A 249 -25.61 20.07 -12.31
C LEU A 249 -24.86 18.74 -12.44
N ALA A 250 -23.69 18.61 -11.79
CA ALA A 250 -22.92 17.38 -11.79
C ALA A 250 -23.68 16.22 -11.17
N THR A 251 -24.41 16.47 -10.08
CA THR A 251 -25.22 15.45 -9.39
C THR A 251 -26.42 14.98 -10.22
N VAL A 252 -26.99 15.84 -11.06
CA VAL A 252 -28.12 15.51 -11.94
C VAL A 252 -27.69 14.74 -13.19
N GLN A 253 -26.53 15.07 -13.78
CA GLN A 253 -26.04 14.43 -15.01
C GLN A 253 -25.30 13.11 -14.76
N TYR A 254 -24.75 12.89 -13.56
CA TYR A 254 -23.97 11.71 -13.20
C TYR A 254 -24.38 11.25 -11.79
N PRO A 255 -25.59 10.62 -11.66
CA PRO A 255 -26.06 10.10 -10.38
C PRO A 255 -25.24 8.92 -9.84
#